data_9a060a0e2feff96c997da74f707ef68c
#
_entry.id   9a060a0e2feff96c997da74f707ef68c
#
_cell.length_a   1.000
_cell.length_b   1.000
_cell.length_c   1.000
_cell.angle_alpha   90.00
_cell.angle_beta   90.00
_cell.angle_gamma   90.00
#
_symmetry.space_group_name_H-M   'P 1'
#
loop_
_entity.id
_entity.type
_entity.pdbx_description
1 polymer ?
#
loop_
_entity_poly.entity_id
_entity_poly.type
_entity_poly.pdbx_seq_one_letter_code
_entity_poly.pdbx_strand_id
1 'polypeptide(L)'
;GRSGIKTIVDGNYIYVDKTKEIKFLIDNYDFAFFSRPRRFGKSLTIDTVETLFTYGVDPYFKNSYIAGKNDDGTPRWNYKTCPVIRLDFSSFTSSPYDLSIFREKFTALLRSYDKKYGMEPTQLEIDLPQTFDTFVSKLLEKYPGGFVLLIDEYDFNLNSLVDNNDLFEQFRLEIRNFYSKIKESKISDHIIFMLVTGVTRFKDVAMFSAGSNIRDVTYNSNLSTIVGYTREEIEYYFKEYIDAVLEKQFNCKISELDKEKYQYYKNNLLDNLALNYDNICYDERGEKSVFSTWSINNFFNETINKEELEFDDYWFESGGIPTILVKYLKNHLIDFSHFKNKQIVVQSEKFINPTSFQSMDLNVLMAQTGYLSLTKGYKLKDGAVLSIPNNELRRALASLTVTNVFENYFTNEKVNIEKYLAKASVKDLVNKFNEILGKIPRKDAVYNFDDEYSVKNIIQTFLLGANICCYREVYESIGRPDLVIELKN
;
A
#
# COMPACT_ATOMS: atom_id res chain seq x y z
N GLY A 1 7.08 11.55 -2.49
CA GLY A 1 6.88 11.03 -3.83
C GLY A 1 5.99 11.94 -4.66
N ARG A 2 6.25 11.99 -5.95
CA ARG A 2 5.42 12.74 -6.92
C ARG A 2 4.43 11.78 -7.55
N SER A 3 3.17 12.18 -7.66
CA SER A 3 2.09 11.35 -8.20
C SER A 3 1.52 11.86 -9.52
N GLY A 4 2.08 12.95 -10.08
CA GLY A 4 1.66 13.52 -11.37
C GLY A 4 2.65 13.18 -12.47
N ILE A 5 2.18 12.52 -13.54
CA ILE A 5 3.00 12.15 -14.70
C ILE A 5 3.66 13.36 -15.36
N LYS A 6 2.90 14.44 -15.52
CA LYS A 6 3.43 15.70 -16.05
C LYS A 6 4.64 16.20 -15.26
N THR A 7 4.52 16.23 -13.93
CA THR A 7 5.61 16.67 -13.04
C THR A 7 6.83 15.76 -13.14
N ILE A 8 6.60 14.45 -13.32
CA ILE A 8 7.68 13.45 -13.46
C ILE A 8 8.42 13.66 -14.77
N VAL A 9 7.69 13.80 -15.87
CA VAL A 9 8.27 13.98 -17.21
C VAL A 9 8.95 15.34 -17.35
N ASP A 10 8.28 16.44 -16.99
CA ASP A 10 8.82 17.80 -17.09
C ASP A 10 10.05 17.99 -16.18
N GLY A 11 10.10 17.28 -15.05
CA GLY A 11 11.23 17.32 -14.10
C GLY A 11 12.34 16.31 -14.40
N ASN A 12 12.24 15.55 -15.48
CA ASN A 12 13.18 14.48 -15.85
C ASN A 12 13.45 13.48 -14.71
N TYR A 13 12.38 13.12 -13.96
CA TYR A 13 12.48 12.09 -12.93
C TYR A 13 12.29 10.70 -13.54
N ILE A 14 12.75 9.66 -12.83
CA ILE A 14 12.52 8.27 -13.24
C ILE A 14 11.01 8.00 -13.27
N TYR A 15 10.52 7.61 -14.43
CA TYR A 15 9.20 7.03 -14.63
C TYR A 15 9.35 5.54 -14.98
N VAL A 16 8.95 4.67 -14.08
CA VAL A 16 8.87 3.23 -14.37
C VAL A 16 7.58 2.98 -15.13
N ASP A 17 7.72 2.58 -16.38
CA ASP A 17 6.60 2.44 -17.31
C ASP A 17 5.70 1.25 -16.95
N LYS A 18 4.46 1.55 -16.57
CA LYS A 18 3.38 0.58 -16.29
C LYS A 18 2.26 0.63 -17.34
N THR A 19 2.51 1.30 -18.46
CA THR A 19 1.46 1.48 -19.47
C THR A 19 1.05 0.19 -20.16
N LYS A 20 1.84 -0.88 -20.05
CA LYS A 20 1.47 -2.23 -20.52
C LYS A 20 0.33 -2.80 -19.67
N GLU A 21 0.47 -2.76 -18.37
CA GLU A 21 -0.54 -3.24 -17.41
C GLU A 21 -1.79 -2.34 -17.44
N ILE A 22 -1.59 -1.02 -17.56
CA ILE A 22 -2.69 -0.05 -17.71
C ILE A 22 -3.47 -0.30 -19.00
N LYS A 23 -2.79 -0.56 -20.11
CA LYS A 23 -3.44 -0.93 -21.37
C LYS A 23 -4.27 -2.22 -21.22
N PHE A 24 -3.67 -3.25 -20.61
CA PHE A 24 -4.40 -4.49 -20.33
C PHE A 24 -5.63 -4.25 -19.45
N LEU A 25 -5.52 -3.41 -18.42
CA LEU A 25 -6.62 -3.06 -17.55
C LEU A 25 -7.78 -2.42 -18.34
N ILE A 26 -7.48 -1.40 -19.15
CA ILE A 26 -8.49 -0.66 -19.92
C ILE A 26 -9.12 -1.52 -21.00
N ASP A 27 -8.36 -2.38 -21.67
CA ASP A 27 -8.86 -3.22 -22.77
C ASP A 27 -9.78 -4.36 -22.30
N ASN A 28 -9.65 -4.79 -21.03
CA ASN A 28 -10.34 -5.98 -20.53
C ASN A 28 -11.45 -5.67 -19.51
N TYR A 29 -11.51 -4.46 -18.98
CA TYR A 29 -12.48 -4.10 -17.94
C TYR A 29 -13.04 -2.71 -18.17
N ASP A 30 -14.36 -2.60 -18.29
CA ASP A 30 -15.04 -1.28 -18.35
C ASP A 30 -15.05 -0.61 -16.98
N PHE A 31 -15.24 -1.40 -15.90
CA PHE A 31 -15.26 -0.94 -14.51
C PHE A 31 -14.34 -1.82 -13.68
N ALA A 32 -13.27 -1.24 -13.14
CA ALA A 32 -12.27 -1.94 -12.37
C ALA A 32 -12.07 -1.35 -10.96
N PHE A 33 -11.76 -2.22 -10.05
CA PHE A 33 -11.30 -1.86 -8.70
C PHE A 33 -10.01 -2.62 -8.38
N PHE A 34 -9.03 -1.95 -7.78
CA PHE A 34 -7.96 -2.64 -7.09
C PHE A 34 -7.55 -1.92 -5.81
N SER A 35 -7.23 -2.69 -4.79
CA SER A 35 -6.67 -2.19 -3.54
C SER A 35 -5.18 -2.48 -3.44
N ARG A 36 -4.43 -1.53 -2.87
CA ARG A 36 -3.01 -1.66 -2.53
C ARG A 36 -2.73 -0.83 -1.28
N PRO A 37 -1.74 -1.17 -0.50
CA PRO A 37 -1.29 -0.34 0.60
C PRO A 37 -0.98 1.10 0.15
N ARG A 38 -0.85 2.01 1.09
CA ARG A 38 -0.38 3.37 0.80
C ARG A 38 1.02 3.32 0.18
N ARG A 39 1.36 4.31 -0.64
CA ARG A 39 2.69 4.52 -1.26
C ARG A 39 3.15 3.49 -2.29
N PHE A 40 2.24 2.71 -2.83
CA PHE A 40 2.51 1.78 -3.92
C PHE A 40 2.35 2.36 -5.33
N GLY A 41 1.96 3.63 -5.48
CA GLY A 41 1.80 4.26 -6.79
C GLY A 41 0.38 4.26 -7.35
N LYS A 42 -0.66 3.95 -6.54
CA LYS A 42 -2.08 4.01 -6.97
C LYS A 42 -2.45 5.34 -7.63
N SER A 43 -2.15 6.44 -6.95
CA SER A 43 -2.47 7.79 -7.45
C SER A 43 -1.70 8.14 -8.72
N LEU A 44 -0.48 7.59 -8.92
CA LEU A 44 0.25 7.73 -10.17
C LEU A 44 -0.41 6.93 -11.31
N THR A 45 -0.93 5.74 -11.01
CA THR A 45 -1.71 4.95 -11.98
C THR A 45 -2.98 5.71 -12.40
N ILE A 46 -3.72 6.26 -11.44
CA ILE A 46 -4.89 7.13 -11.71
C ILE A 46 -4.49 8.32 -12.60
N ASP A 47 -3.43 9.01 -12.26
CA ASP A 47 -2.93 10.17 -13.01
C ASP A 47 -2.45 9.80 -14.42
N THR A 48 -1.84 8.62 -14.59
CA THR A 48 -1.45 8.09 -15.90
C THR A 48 -2.69 7.83 -16.78
N VAL A 49 -3.72 7.20 -16.23
CA VAL A 49 -4.98 6.96 -16.93
C VAL A 49 -5.67 8.29 -17.30
N GLU A 50 -5.75 9.22 -16.34
CA GLU A 50 -6.29 10.57 -16.59
C GLU A 50 -5.56 11.27 -17.72
N THR A 51 -4.22 11.23 -17.71
CA THR A 51 -3.39 11.87 -18.73
C THR A 51 -3.58 11.24 -20.10
N LEU A 52 -3.66 9.91 -20.19
CA LEU A 52 -3.89 9.19 -21.45
C LEU A 52 -5.24 9.54 -22.07
N PHE A 53 -6.32 9.55 -21.30
CA PHE A 53 -7.63 9.91 -21.82
C PHE A 53 -7.82 11.42 -22.08
N THR A 54 -7.03 12.27 -21.40
CA THR A 54 -7.11 13.74 -21.60
C THR A 54 -6.27 14.20 -22.79
N TYR A 55 -5.05 13.66 -22.96
CA TYR A 55 -4.07 14.17 -23.91
C TYR A 55 -3.63 13.14 -24.96
N GLY A 56 -3.94 11.87 -24.77
CA GLY A 56 -3.39 10.78 -25.57
C GLY A 56 -1.96 10.43 -25.15
N VAL A 57 -1.21 9.84 -26.08
CA VAL A 57 0.18 9.41 -25.87
C VAL A 57 1.14 10.59 -25.82
N ASP A 58 0.95 11.57 -26.69
CA ASP A 58 1.73 12.80 -26.69
C ASP A 58 1.17 13.83 -25.68
N PRO A 59 2.04 14.57 -24.96
CA PRO A 59 3.51 14.57 -25.05
C PRO A 59 4.20 13.65 -24.04
N TYR A 60 3.47 12.96 -23.12
CA TYR A 60 4.04 12.41 -21.90
C TYR A 60 4.54 10.96 -22.00
N PHE A 61 4.08 10.19 -23.01
CA PHE A 61 4.32 8.76 -23.10
C PHE A 61 5.08 8.29 -24.34
N LYS A 62 5.80 9.19 -25.04
CA LYS A 62 6.52 8.89 -26.29
C LYS A 62 7.47 7.70 -26.23
N ASN A 63 8.10 7.49 -25.06
CA ASN A 63 9.07 6.42 -24.84
C ASN A 63 8.50 5.24 -24.05
N SER A 64 7.18 5.20 -23.86
CA SER A 64 6.51 4.17 -23.09
C SER A 64 5.96 3.05 -24.00
N TYR A 65 5.67 1.89 -23.42
CA TYR A 65 5.07 0.76 -24.12
C TYR A 65 3.82 1.16 -24.92
N ILE A 66 2.99 2.06 -24.37
CA ILE A 66 1.73 2.47 -24.97
C ILE A 66 1.91 3.25 -26.29
N ALA A 67 3.07 3.87 -26.49
CA ALA A 67 3.39 4.59 -27.74
C ALA A 67 3.69 3.67 -28.94
N GLY A 68 3.91 2.39 -28.67
CA GLY A 68 4.24 1.41 -29.71
C GLY A 68 3.04 0.95 -30.52
N LYS A 69 3.31 -0.03 -31.38
CA LYS A 69 2.31 -0.69 -32.22
C LYS A 69 2.09 -2.13 -31.80
N ASN A 70 0.89 -2.65 -32.04
CA ASN A 70 0.55 -4.05 -31.96
C ASN A 70 1.21 -4.83 -33.11
N ASP A 71 1.15 -6.17 -33.07
CA ASP A 71 1.74 -7.05 -34.10
C ASP A 71 1.11 -6.85 -35.48
N ASP A 72 -0.15 -6.40 -35.54
CA ASP A 72 -0.88 -6.07 -36.77
C ASP A 72 -0.56 -4.67 -37.30
N GLY A 73 0.35 -3.92 -36.65
CA GLY A 73 0.76 -2.57 -37.02
C GLY A 73 -0.13 -1.45 -36.52
N THR A 74 -1.23 -1.75 -35.84
CA THR A 74 -2.12 -0.73 -35.25
C THR A 74 -1.50 -0.09 -34.02
N PRO A 75 -1.77 1.20 -33.71
CA PRO A 75 -1.32 1.83 -32.46
C PRO A 75 -1.82 1.05 -31.24
N ARG A 76 -0.96 0.89 -30.22
CA ARG A 76 -1.41 0.29 -28.93
C ARG A 76 -2.45 1.15 -28.24
N TRP A 77 -2.34 2.48 -28.31
CA TRP A 77 -3.36 3.41 -27.83
C TRP A 77 -4.25 3.86 -28.97
N ASN A 78 -5.51 3.48 -28.95
CA ASN A 78 -6.51 3.78 -29.97
C ASN A 78 -7.76 4.47 -29.41
N TYR A 79 -7.74 4.85 -28.13
CA TYR A 79 -8.84 5.56 -27.50
C TYR A 79 -8.80 7.05 -27.84
N LYS A 80 -9.98 7.63 -28.05
CA LYS A 80 -10.14 9.07 -28.25
C LYS A 80 -10.01 9.80 -26.92
N THR A 81 -9.54 11.03 -26.98
CA THR A 81 -9.58 11.93 -25.82
C THR A 81 -11.04 12.25 -25.46
N CYS A 82 -11.32 12.31 -24.17
CA CYS A 82 -12.65 12.52 -23.62
C CYS A 82 -12.58 13.24 -22.27
N PRO A 83 -13.70 13.74 -21.74
CA PRO A 83 -13.73 14.26 -20.37
C PRO A 83 -13.32 13.19 -19.36
N VAL A 84 -12.46 13.58 -18.40
CA VAL A 84 -12.06 12.73 -17.28
C VAL A 84 -12.45 13.43 -15.99
N ILE A 85 -13.19 12.70 -15.15
CA ILE A 85 -13.62 13.13 -13.82
C ILE A 85 -12.86 12.30 -12.80
N ARG A 86 -11.97 12.94 -12.04
CA ARG A 86 -11.24 12.31 -10.96
C ARG A 86 -11.78 12.78 -9.61
N LEU A 87 -12.20 11.84 -8.78
CA LEU A 87 -12.71 12.05 -7.43
C LEU A 87 -11.69 11.47 -6.44
N ASP A 88 -10.97 12.33 -5.73
CA ASP A 88 -10.09 11.94 -4.64
C ASP A 88 -10.82 12.11 -3.30
N PHE A 89 -11.28 10.99 -2.74
CA PHE A 89 -12.07 10.99 -1.51
C PHE A 89 -11.28 11.44 -0.28
N SER A 90 -9.95 11.42 -0.33
CA SER A 90 -9.11 11.96 0.74
C SER A 90 -9.21 13.48 0.85
N SER A 91 -9.56 14.17 -0.23
CA SER A 91 -9.71 15.61 -0.29
C SER A 91 -10.99 16.15 0.35
N PHE A 92 -11.99 15.26 0.57
CA PHE A 92 -13.32 15.66 1.09
C PHE A 92 -13.40 15.61 2.62
N THR A 93 -12.28 15.52 3.32
CA THR A 93 -12.25 15.42 4.78
C THR A 93 -12.44 16.76 5.49
N SER A 94 -12.94 16.72 6.72
CA SER A 94 -13.01 17.85 7.66
C SER A 94 -12.54 17.41 9.06
N SER A 95 -12.22 18.36 9.90
CA SER A 95 -11.90 18.10 11.31
C SER A 95 -12.68 19.10 12.19
N PRO A 96 -13.67 18.64 12.96
CA PRO A 96 -14.18 17.25 13.02
C PRO A 96 -14.83 16.79 11.70
N TYR A 97 -15.02 15.48 11.55
CA TYR A 97 -15.74 14.91 10.39
C TYR A 97 -17.19 15.36 10.38
N ASP A 98 -17.64 15.85 9.22
CA ASP A 98 -18.99 16.34 9.00
C ASP A 98 -19.46 16.00 7.57
N LEU A 99 -20.62 15.35 7.45
CA LEU A 99 -21.16 14.91 6.17
C LEU A 99 -21.58 16.09 5.27
N SER A 100 -22.03 17.22 5.85
CA SER A 100 -22.39 18.41 5.07
C SER A 100 -21.15 19.02 4.43
N ILE A 101 -20.05 19.13 5.17
CA ILE A 101 -18.77 19.63 4.64
C ILE A 101 -18.23 18.68 3.57
N PHE A 102 -18.37 17.37 3.77
CA PHE A 102 -18.01 16.37 2.76
C PHE A 102 -18.74 16.61 1.44
N ARG A 103 -20.08 16.81 1.50
CA ARG A 103 -20.93 17.13 0.33
C ARG A 103 -20.55 18.45 -0.33
N GLU A 104 -20.26 19.49 0.47
CA GLU A 104 -19.82 20.78 -0.06
C GLU A 104 -18.48 20.68 -0.81
N LYS A 105 -17.49 19.97 -0.25
CA LYS A 105 -16.19 19.76 -0.90
C LYS A 105 -16.30 18.95 -2.17
N PHE A 106 -17.13 17.91 -2.16
CA PHE A 106 -17.44 17.13 -3.35
C PHE A 106 -18.07 18.03 -4.45
N THR A 107 -19.06 18.84 -4.08
CA THR A 107 -19.72 19.79 -5.01
C THR A 107 -18.73 20.83 -5.53
N ALA A 108 -17.85 21.35 -4.67
CA ALA A 108 -16.82 22.30 -5.07
C ALA A 108 -15.84 21.69 -6.11
N LEU A 109 -15.51 20.41 -5.98
CA LEU A 109 -14.73 19.71 -6.98
C LEU A 109 -15.50 19.60 -8.31
N LEU A 110 -16.78 19.25 -8.30
CA LEU A 110 -17.60 19.20 -9.52
C LEU A 110 -17.69 20.57 -10.20
N ARG A 111 -17.80 21.66 -9.44
CA ARG A 111 -17.75 23.02 -9.97
C ARG A 111 -16.43 23.36 -10.66
N SER A 112 -15.32 22.78 -10.20
CA SER A 112 -14.03 22.94 -10.89
C SER A 112 -14.05 22.28 -12.27
N TYR A 113 -14.73 21.13 -12.40
CA TYR A 113 -14.97 20.48 -13.69
C TYR A 113 -15.98 21.23 -14.54
N ASP A 114 -17.05 21.82 -13.96
CA ASP A 114 -17.95 22.69 -14.69
C ASP A 114 -17.16 23.81 -15.38
N LYS A 115 -16.28 24.48 -14.64
CA LYS A 115 -15.39 25.51 -15.19
C LYS A 115 -14.45 24.96 -16.27
N LYS A 116 -13.81 23.79 -16.01
CA LYS A 116 -12.87 23.13 -16.95
C LYS A 116 -13.56 22.83 -18.28
N TYR A 117 -14.79 22.35 -18.22
CA TYR A 117 -15.57 21.94 -19.42
C TYR A 117 -16.55 23.01 -19.91
N GLY A 118 -16.54 24.21 -19.35
CA GLY A 118 -17.38 25.34 -19.77
C GLY A 118 -18.87 25.06 -19.59
N MET A 119 -19.27 24.54 -18.42
CA MET A 119 -20.66 24.26 -18.05
C MET A 119 -21.10 25.20 -16.92
N GLU A 120 -22.43 25.34 -16.75
CA GLU A 120 -22.99 26.08 -15.61
C GLU A 120 -22.66 25.40 -14.27
N PRO A 121 -22.40 26.17 -13.20
CA PRO A 121 -22.00 25.62 -11.90
C PRO A 121 -23.04 24.65 -11.33
N THR A 122 -22.58 23.47 -10.91
CA THR A 122 -23.39 22.47 -10.21
C THR A 122 -23.80 22.99 -8.83
N GLN A 123 -25.06 22.88 -8.49
CA GLN A 123 -25.56 23.17 -7.16
C GLN A 123 -25.44 21.93 -6.26
N LEU A 124 -25.27 22.16 -4.96
CA LEU A 124 -25.39 21.11 -3.98
C LEU A 124 -26.86 20.69 -3.87
N GLU A 125 -27.14 19.44 -4.15
CA GLU A 125 -28.47 18.84 -4.00
C GLU A 125 -28.62 18.22 -2.60
N ILE A 126 -29.65 17.41 -2.37
CA ILE A 126 -29.91 16.78 -1.06
C ILE A 126 -28.75 15.86 -0.63
N ASP A 127 -28.14 15.17 -1.59
CA ASP A 127 -27.09 14.19 -1.36
C ASP A 127 -26.07 14.13 -2.53
N LEU A 128 -24.99 13.36 -2.35
CA LEU A 128 -24.00 13.15 -3.40
C LEU A 128 -24.58 12.53 -4.67
N PRO A 129 -25.42 11.48 -4.58
CA PRO A 129 -26.02 10.87 -5.76
C PRO A 129 -26.74 11.86 -6.67
N GLN A 130 -27.57 12.72 -6.11
CA GLN A 130 -28.32 13.71 -6.88
C GLN A 130 -27.42 14.83 -7.43
N THR A 131 -26.49 15.31 -6.62
CA THR A 131 -25.49 16.30 -7.05
C THR A 131 -24.68 15.78 -8.24
N PHE A 132 -24.25 14.52 -8.19
CA PHE A 132 -23.51 13.87 -9.26
C PHE A 132 -24.36 13.64 -10.52
N ASP A 133 -25.62 13.21 -10.37
CA ASP A 133 -26.55 13.02 -11.48
C ASP A 133 -26.80 14.35 -12.25
N THR A 134 -27.01 15.46 -11.53
CA THR A 134 -27.16 16.80 -12.12
C THR A 134 -25.89 17.21 -12.88
N PHE A 135 -24.71 16.97 -12.31
CA PHE A 135 -23.44 17.25 -12.97
C PHE A 135 -23.25 16.40 -14.24
N VAL A 136 -23.46 15.08 -14.16
CA VAL A 136 -23.31 14.18 -15.32
C VAL A 136 -24.29 14.49 -16.43
N SER A 137 -25.52 14.84 -16.09
CA SER A 137 -26.53 15.23 -17.10
C SER A 137 -26.03 16.40 -17.94
N LYS A 138 -25.51 17.45 -17.33
CA LYS A 138 -24.92 18.60 -18.03
C LYS A 138 -23.69 18.23 -18.86
N LEU A 139 -22.82 17.34 -18.27
CA LEU A 139 -21.65 16.88 -18.97
C LEU A 139 -21.99 16.14 -20.26
N LEU A 140 -23.01 15.28 -20.23
CA LEU A 140 -23.43 14.45 -21.37
C LEU A 140 -24.17 15.28 -22.44
N GLU A 141 -24.87 16.36 -22.08
CA GLU A 141 -25.40 17.31 -23.05
C GLU A 141 -24.28 17.91 -23.92
N LYS A 142 -23.14 18.19 -23.32
CA LYS A 142 -21.98 18.77 -24.01
C LYS A 142 -21.06 17.73 -24.65
N TYR A 143 -20.89 16.57 -23.99
CA TYR A 143 -20.02 15.49 -24.41
C TYR A 143 -20.79 14.16 -24.49
N PRO A 144 -21.67 14.00 -25.53
CA PRO A 144 -22.51 12.80 -25.64
C PRO A 144 -21.74 11.51 -25.87
N GLY A 145 -20.45 11.59 -26.21
CA GLY A 145 -19.57 10.44 -26.34
C GLY A 145 -19.13 9.78 -25.03
N GLY A 146 -19.55 10.34 -23.89
CA GLY A 146 -19.25 9.80 -22.57
C GLY A 146 -18.00 10.39 -21.92
N PHE A 147 -17.63 9.81 -20.80
CA PHE A 147 -16.52 10.28 -19.96
C PHE A 147 -15.82 9.12 -19.25
N VAL A 148 -14.63 9.38 -18.69
CA VAL A 148 -13.91 8.47 -17.80
C VAL A 148 -14.10 8.92 -16.36
N LEU A 149 -14.36 7.96 -15.46
CA LEU A 149 -14.55 8.20 -14.03
C LEU A 149 -13.42 7.53 -13.24
N LEU A 150 -12.63 8.31 -12.54
CA LEU A 150 -11.53 7.85 -11.71
C LEU A 150 -11.80 8.19 -10.25
N ILE A 151 -11.77 7.20 -9.36
CA ILE A 151 -12.02 7.37 -7.93
C ILE A 151 -10.81 6.87 -7.17
N ASP A 152 -10.11 7.80 -6.52
CA ASP A 152 -8.95 7.50 -5.69
C ASP A 152 -9.31 7.53 -4.20
N GLU A 153 -8.70 6.64 -3.42
CA GLU A 153 -8.86 6.54 -1.95
C GLU A 153 -10.34 6.50 -1.49
N TYR A 154 -11.17 5.68 -2.17
CA TYR A 154 -12.62 5.60 -1.90
C TYR A 154 -12.98 5.33 -0.44
N ASP A 155 -12.10 4.64 0.28
CA ASP A 155 -12.26 4.16 1.64
C ASP A 155 -11.65 5.09 2.70
N PHE A 156 -11.05 6.20 2.31
CA PHE A 156 -10.29 7.09 3.21
C PHE A 156 -11.12 7.58 4.39
N ASN A 157 -12.32 8.11 4.13
CA ASN A 157 -13.20 8.63 5.18
C ASN A 157 -13.72 7.49 6.07
N LEU A 158 -14.07 6.34 5.50
CA LEU A 158 -14.53 5.18 6.25
C LEU A 158 -13.44 4.65 7.18
N ASN A 159 -12.21 4.51 6.69
CA ASN A 159 -11.05 4.08 7.50
C ASN A 159 -10.80 5.01 8.71
N SER A 160 -11.12 6.28 8.55
CA SER A 160 -10.94 7.28 9.60
C SER A 160 -12.08 7.31 10.64
N LEU A 161 -13.23 6.71 10.32
CA LEU A 161 -14.45 6.76 11.14
C LEU A 161 -14.79 5.43 11.82
N VAL A 162 -13.97 4.39 11.69
CA VAL A 162 -14.27 3.03 12.19
C VAL A 162 -14.52 2.93 13.70
N ASP A 163 -14.12 3.91 14.48
CA ASP A 163 -14.36 4.03 15.92
C ASP A 163 -15.55 4.92 16.29
N ASN A 164 -16.22 5.51 15.29
CA ASN A 164 -17.45 6.29 15.46
C ASN A 164 -18.56 5.70 14.61
N ASN A 165 -19.31 4.75 15.19
CA ASN A 165 -20.34 3.99 14.47
C ASN A 165 -21.38 4.86 13.77
N ASP A 166 -21.84 5.94 14.40
CA ASP A 166 -22.91 6.79 13.85
C ASP A 166 -22.43 7.54 12.61
N LEU A 167 -21.26 8.16 12.66
CA LEU A 167 -20.67 8.84 11.52
C LEU A 167 -20.22 7.84 10.44
N PHE A 168 -19.66 6.71 10.83
CA PHE A 168 -19.28 5.64 9.89
C PHE A 168 -20.47 5.21 9.05
N GLU A 169 -21.63 4.93 9.69
CA GLU A 169 -22.84 4.50 9.01
C GLU A 169 -23.42 5.60 8.08
N GLN A 170 -23.39 6.87 8.50
CA GLN A 170 -23.80 7.99 7.66
C GLN A 170 -22.95 8.09 6.38
N PHE A 171 -21.61 8.10 6.53
CA PHE A 171 -20.70 8.15 5.39
C PHE A 171 -20.80 6.90 4.51
N ARG A 172 -20.91 5.72 5.12
CA ARG A 172 -21.06 4.45 4.41
C ARG A 172 -22.33 4.45 3.55
N LEU A 173 -23.44 4.91 4.10
CA LEU A 173 -24.71 4.99 3.37
C LEU A 173 -24.63 5.97 2.22
N GLU A 174 -24.03 7.13 2.41
CA GLU A 174 -23.83 8.14 1.38
C GLU A 174 -22.99 7.60 0.21
N ILE A 175 -21.85 6.98 0.52
CA ILE A 175 -20.95 6.36 -0.46
C ILE A 175 -21.64 5.19 -1.17
N ARG A 176 -22.40 4.36 -0.44
CA ARG A 176 -23.20 3.28 -1.01
C ARG A 176 -24.22 3.80 -2.02
N ASN A 177 -24.96 4.84 -1.66
CA ASN A 177 -25.97 5.42 -2.53
C ASN A 177 -25.34 6.07 -3.76
N PHE A 178 -24.17 6.70 -3.62
CA PHE A 178 -23.39 7.23 -4.73
C PHE A 178 -23.01 6.13 -5.74
N TYR A 179 -22.47 4.99 -5.30
CA TYR A 179 -22.18 3.87 -6.20
C TYR A 179 -23.42 3.23 -6.79
N SER A 180 -24.54 3.22 -6.07
CA SER A 180 -25.82 2.75 -6.61
C SER A 180 -26.31 3.65 -7.73
N LYS A 181 -26.10 4.97 -7.63
CA LYS A 181 -26.43 5.95 -8.66
C LYS A 181 -25.59 5.79 -9.92
N ILE A 182 -24.29 5.54 -9.76
CA ILE A 182 -23.38 5.28 -10.90
C ILE A 182 -23.84 4.06 -11.70
N LYS A 183 -24.45 3.06 -11.08
CA LYS A 183 -24.93 1.83 -11.76
C LYS A 183 -26.20 2.05 -12.60
N GLU A 184 -26.91 3.14 -12.42
CA GLU A 184 -28.07 3.44 -13.25
C GLU A 184 -27.64 3.62 -14.71
N SER A 185 -28.36 2.99 -15.66
CA SER A 185 -28.00 3.00 -17.07
C SER A 185 -27.82 4.41 -17.65
N LYS A 186 -28.56 5.37 -17.15
CA LYS A 186 -28.41 6.79 -17.50
C LYS A 186 -26.97 7.31 -17.33
N ILE A 187 -26.23 6.78 -16.38
CA ILE A 187 -24.83 7.15 -16.08
C ILE A 187 -23.89 6.08 -16.60
N SER A 188 -24.11 4.81 -16.22
CA SER A 188 -23.19 3.70 -16.51
C SER A 188 -22.93 3.50 -17.99
N ASP A 189 -23.95 3.64 -18.84
CA ASP A 189 -23.84 3.45 -20.29
C ASP A 189 -22.97 4.52 -20.99
N HIS A 190 -22.68 5.61 -20.28
CA HIS A 190 -21.87 6.73 -20.78
C HIS A 190 -20.46 6.77 -20.12
N ILE A 191 -20.16 5.86 -19.21
CA ILE A 191 -18.83 5.73 -18.65
C ILE A 191 -17.98 4.86 -19.58
N ILE A 192 -17.00 5.46 -20.24
CA ILE A 192 -16.07 4.78 -21.15
C ILE A 192 -15.15 3.83 -20.38
N PHE A 193 -14.68 4.26 -19.21
CA PHE A 193 -13.85 3.49 -18.31
C PHE A 193 -13.99 4.03 -16.89
N MET A 194 -14.08 3.14 -15.91
CA MET A 194 -14.05 3.51 -14.50
C MET A 194 -12.97 2.75 -13.75
N LEU A 195 -12.19 3.49 -12.97
CA LEU A 195 -11.18 2.91 -12.08
C LEU A 195 -11.38 3.42 -10.66
N VAL A 196 -11.52 2.50 -9.74
CA VAL A 196 -11.60 2.80 -8.30
C VAL A 196 -10.39 2.22 -7.58
N THR A 197 -9.76 3.01 -6.73
CA THR A 197 -8.64 2.55 -5.90
C THR A 197 -8.89 2.83 -4.42
N GLY A 198 -8.26 2.03 -3.56
CA GLY A 198 -8.31 2.17 -2.11
C GLY A 198 -7.24 1.33 -1.41
N VAL A 199 -7.32 1.27 -0.11
CA VAL A 199 -6.48 0.42 0.75
C VAL A 199 -7.26 -0.79 1.22
N THR A 200 -8.45 -0.58 1.77
CA THR A 200 -9.31 -1.61 2.35
C THR A 200 -10.46 -1.99 1.42
N ARG A 201 -11.09 -3.12 1.71
CA ARG A 201 -12.21 -3.66 0.95
C ARG A 201 -13.40 -3.84 1.91
N PHE A 202 -14.35 -2.90 1.87
CA PHE A 202 -15.57 -2.95 2.69
C PHE A 202 -16.73 -3.57 1.91
N LYS A 203 -17.29 -4.67 2.42
CA LYS A 203 -18.44 -5.35 1.82
C LYS A 203 -19.67 -4.45 1.71
N ASP A 204 -19.88 -3.62 2.71
CA ASP A 204 -21.11 -2.84 2.89
C ASP A 204 -21.17 -1.58 2.01
N VAL A 205 -20.19 -1.38 1.15
CA VAL A 205 -20.23 -0.39 0.09
C VAL A 205 -20.80 -1.07 -1.18
N ALA A 206 -21.81 -0.48 -1.82
CA ALA A 206 -22.53 -1.09 -2.95
C ALA A 206 -21.65 -1.50 -4.14
N MET A 207 -20.41 -1.03 -4.16
CA MET A 207 -19.40 -1.38 -5.15
C MET A 207 -19.15 -2.91 -5.22
N PHE A 208 -19.20 -3.62 -4.08
CA PHE A 208 -18.99 -5.06 -4.00
C PHE A 208 -20.27 -5.88 -3.86
N SER A 209 -21.45 -5.27 -4.03
CA SER A 209 -22.71 -6.01 -3.94
C SER A 209 -22.94 -6.92 -5.14
N ALA A 210 -23.74 -7.97 -4.94
CA ALA A 210 -24.20 -8.83 -6.05
C ALA A 210 -24.84 -7.98 -7.15
N GLY A 211 -24.45 -8.21 -8.40
CA GLY A 211 -24.90 -7.40 -9.55
C GLY A 211 -24.05 -6.14 -9.82
N SER A 212 -22.92 -5.97 -9.13
CA SER A 212 -21.95 -4.91 -9.48
C SER A 212 -21.24 -5.24 -10.78
N ASN A 213 -21.17 -4.26 -11.68
CA ASN A 213 -20.37 -4.36 -12.90
C ASN A 213 -18.87 -4.13 -12.63
N ILE A 214 -18.52 -3.65 -11.43
CA ILE A 214 -17.12 -3.39 -11.05
C ILE A 214 -16.41 -4.70 -10.76
N ARG A 215 -15.33 -4.95 -11.50
CA ARG A 215 -14.47 -6.12 -11.33
C ARG A 215 -13.34 -5.81 -10.35
N ASP A 216 -13.26 -6.60 -9.30
CA ASP A 216 -12.11 -6.55 -8.40
C ASP A 216 -10.93 -7.30 -9.06
N VAL A 217 -9.90 -6.54 -9.41
CA VAL A 217 -8.69 -7.05 -10.07
C VAL A 217 -7.48 -7.03 -9.14
N THR A 218 -7.68 -6.89 -7.83
CA THR A 218 -6.63 -6.76 -6.80
C THR A 218 -5.58 -7.84 -6.91
N TYR A 219 -5.97 -9.10 -7.13
CA TYR A 219 -5.04 -10.24 -7.21
C TYR A 219 -4.91 -10.84 -8.61
N ASN A 220 -5.39 -10.13 -9.64
CA ASN A 220 -5.26 -10.60 -11.02
C ASN A 220 -3.79 -10.68 -11.44
N SER A 221 -3.35 -11.86 -11.90
CA SER A 221 -1.96 -12.14 -12.25
C SER A 221 -1.39 -11.24 -13.34
N ASN A 222 -2.22 -10.77 -14.28
CA ASN A 222 -1.78 -9.85 -15.34
C ASN A 222 -1.61 -8.42 -14.84
N LEU A 223 -2.20 -8.09 -13.69
CA LEU A 223 -2.17 -6.76 -13.06
C LEU A 223 -1.39 -6.76 -11.74
N SER A 224 -0.74 -7.87 -11.40
CA SER A 224 0.01 -8.02 -10.14
C SER A 224 1.17 -7.03 -10.02
N THR A 225 1.69 -6.55 -11.15
CA THR A 225 2.82 -5.61 -11.25
C THR A 225 2.42 -4.20 -11.70
N ILE A 226 1.12 -3.90 -11.78
CA ILE A 226 0.62 -2.56 -12.19
C ILE A 226 1.12 -1.42 -11.28
N VAL A 227 1.43 -1.74 -10.04
CA VAL A 227 2.11 -0.88 -9.07
C VAL A 227 3.23 -1.67 -8.38
N GLY A 228 4.14 -0.98 -7.70
CA GLY A 228 5.36 -1.60 -7.21
C GLY A 228 6.43 -1.66 -8.31
N TYR A 229 7.64 -2.06 -7.96
CA TYR A 229 8.72 -2.29 -8.92
C TYR A 229 9.08 -3.77 -8.97
N THR A 230 9.30 -4.31 -10.18
CA THR A 230 9.93 -5.63 -10.32
C THR A 230 11.45 -5.50 -10.24
N ARG A 231 12.16 -6.61 -10.05
CA ARG A 231 13.62 -6.63 -10.05
C ARG A 231 14.19 -6.12 -11.37
N GLU A 232 13.60 -6.56 -12.48
CA GLU A 232 14.02 -6.17 -13.84
C GLU A 232 13.83 -4.67 -14.08
N GLU A 233 12.73 -4.10 -13.56
CA GLU A 233 12.50 -2.65 -13.64
C GLU A 233 13.52 -1.87 -12.80
N ILE A 234 13.88 -2.35 -11.62
CA ILE A 234 14.94 -1.71 -10.82
C ILE A 234 16.27 -1.79 -11.55
N GLU A 235 16.64 -2.94 -12.10
CA GLU A 235 17.88 -3.09 -12.87
C GLU A 235 17.94 -2.16 -14.08
N TYR A 236 16.81 -1.94 -14.75
CA TYR A 236 16.74 -1.10 -15.95
C TYR A 236 16.68 0.38 -15.62
N TYR A 237 15.72 0.80 -14.81
CA TYR A 237 15.44 2.23 -14.58
C TYR A 237 16.38 2.86 -13.55
N PHE A 238 16.93 2.09 -12.61
CA PHE A 238 17.82 2.57 -11.56
C PHE A 238 19.29 2.22 -11.80
N LYS A 239 19.66 1.84 -13.01
CA LYS A 239 21.02 1.40 -13.35
C LYS A 239 22.09 2.39 -12.89
N GLU A 240 21.93 3.67 -13.18
CA GLU A 240 22.91 4.72 -12.80
C GLU A 240 23.03 4.84 -11.27
N TYR A 241 21.94 4.67 -10.53
CA TYR A 241 21.94 4.68 -9.07
C TYR A 241 22.59 3.42 -8.49
N ILE A 242 22.34 2.27 -9.08
CA ILE A 242 23.01 1.01 -8.74
C ILE A 242 24.52 1.17 -8.93
N ASP A 243 24.94 1.68 -10.08
CA ASP A 243 26.35 1.91 -10.41
C ASP A 243 26.99 2.87 -9.39
N ALA A 244 26.33 3.99 -9.07
CA ALA A 244 26.83 4.96 -8.09
C ALA A 244 26.98 4.37 -6.68
N VAL A 245 26.02 3.54 -6.24
CA VAL A 245 26.09 2.83 -4.94
C VAL A 245 27.28 1.87 -4.92
N LEU A 246 27.50 1.10 -5.99
CA LEU A 246 28.60 0.14 -6.09
C LEU A 246 29.96 0.85 -6.15
N GLU A 247 30.09 1.92 -6.95
CA GLU A 247 31.32 2.73 -7.02
C GLU A 247 31.72 3.26 -5.64
N LYS A 248 30.74 3.74 -4.89
CA LYS A 248 30.97 4.24 -3.53
C LYS A 248 31.33 3.13 -2.56
N GLN A 249 30.61 2.01 -2.56
CA GLN A 249 30.84 0.88 -1.65
C GLN A 249 32.25 0.28 -1.81
N PHE A 250 32.73 0.21 -3.05
CA PHE A 250 34.04 -0.41 -3.36
C PHE A 250 35.14 0.59 -3.61
N ASN A 251 34.85 1.88 -3.53
CA ASN A 251 35.79 2.99 -3.81
C ASN A 251 36.58 2.79 -5.12
N CYS A 252 35.86 2.31 -6.16
CA CYS A 252 36.40 2.10 -7.50
C CYS A 252 35.33 2.44 -8.56
N LYS A 253 35.76 2.79 -9.77
CA LYS A 253 34.82 3.04 -10.87
C LYS A 253 34.30 1.73 -11.44
N ILE A 254 33.04 1.70 -11.87
CA ILE A 254 32.44 0.53 -12.54
C ILE A 254 33.27 0.09 -13.76
N SER A 255 33.86 1.03 -14.49
CA SER A 255 34.73 0.77 -15.64
C SER A 255 36.02 -0.01 -15.31
N GLU A 256 36.40 -0.05 -14.03
CA GLU A 256 37.60 -0.76 -13.53
C GLU A 256 37.27 -2.20 -13.08
N LEU A 257 35.99 -2.52 -12.95
CA LEU A 257 35.51 -3.85 -12.60
C LEU A 257 35.38 -4.73 -13.85
N ASP A 258 35.86 -5.96 -13.75
CA ASP A 258 35.51 -6.96 -14.76
C ASP A 258 34.01 -7.29 -14.71
N LYS A 259 33.48 -7.80 -15.84
CA LYS A 259 32.04 -8.06 -15.99
C LYS A 259 31.47 -9.04 -14.95
N GLU A 260 32.26 -10.04 -14.55
CA GLU A 260 31.80 -11.05 -13.57
C GLU A 260 31.70 -10.46 -12.17
N LYS A 261 32.68 -9.69 -11.74
CA LYS A 261 32.67 -8.96 -10.47
C LYS A 261 31.52 -7.95 -10.39
N TYR A 262 31.37 -7.15 -11.46
CA TYR A 262 30.23 -6.21 -11.53
C TYR A 262 28.90 -6.94 -11.36
N GLN A 263 28.69 -8.03 -12.10
CA GLN A 263 27.45 -8.79 -12.04
C GLN A 263 27.24 -9.42 -10.65
N TYR A 264 28.30 -9.92 -10.02
CA TYR A 264 28.25 -10.45 -8.66
C TYR A 264 27.82 -9.40 -7.64
N TYR A 265 28.46 -8.22 -7.64
CA TYR A 265 28.15 -7.15 -6.70
C TYR A 265 26.77 -6.55 -6.94
N LYS A 266 26.38 -6.37 -8.21
CA LYS A 266 25.03 -5.92 -8.57
C LYS A 266 23.96 -6.89 -8.05
N ASN A 267 24.13 -8.19 -8.27
CA ASN A 267 23.20 -9.20 -7.79
C ASN A 267 23.13 -9.22 -6.25
N ASN A 268 24.25 -9.11 -5.58
CA ASN A 268 24.30 -9.04 -4.12
C ASN A 268 23.52 -7.82 -3.58
N LEU A 269 23.70 -6.64 -4.17
CA LEU A 269 22.92 -5.45 -3.81
C LEU A 269 21.43 -5.67 -4.04
N LEU A 270 21.03 -6.21 -5.19
CA LEU A 270 19.64 -6.47 -5.50
C LEU A 270 19.02 -7.54 -4.59
N ASP A 271 19.76 -8.55 -4.20
CA ASP A 271 19.32 -9.58 -3.25
C ASP A 271 19.11 -8.98 -1.86
N ASN A 272 20.00 -8.10 -1.40
CA ASN A 272 19.83 -7.37 -0.15
C ASN A 272 18.63 -6.40 -0.21
N LEU A 273 18.42 -5.71 -1.34
CA LEU A 273 17.21 -4.91 -1.55
C LEU A 273 15.96 -5.78 -1.47
N ALA A 274 16.00 -6.99 -2.05
CA ALA A 274 14.87 -7.91 -2.00
C ALA A 274 14.57 -8.40 -0.58
N LEU A 275 15.58 -8.72 0.21
CA LEU A 275 15.40 -9.11 1.62
C LEU A 275 14.74 -8.01 2.46
N ASN A 276 14.98 -6.74 2.11
CA ASN A 276 14.46 -5.62 2.87
C ASN A 276 13.16 -5.04 2.33
N TYR A 277 12.91 -5.05 0.99
CA TYR A 277 11.84 -4.23 0.39
C TYR A 277 10.97 -4.96 -0.63
N ASP A 278 11.25 -6.24 -0.99
CA ASP A 278 10.50 -7.06 -1.95
C ASP A 278 9.51 -8.02 -1.26
N ASN A 279 9.11 -9.03 -2.01
CA ASN A 279 8.23 -10.15 -1.64
C ASN A 279 6.78 -9.73 -1.36
N ILE A 280 6.36 -8.58 -1.85
CA ILE A 280 4.98 -8.14 -1.75
C ILE A 280 4.23 -8.69 -2.97
N CYS A 281 3.41 -9.71 -2.76
CA CYS A 281 2.76 -10.48 -3.80
C CYS A 281 1.27 -10.15 -3.90
N TYR A 282 0.87 -9.70 -5.09
CA TYR A 282 -0.53 -9.46 -5.47
C TYR A 282 -0.98 -10.38 -6.61
N ASP A 283 -0.31 -11.50 -6.76
CA ASP A 283 -0.55 -12.47 -7.82
C ASP A 283 -1.29 -13.68 -7.26
N GLU A 284 -2.51 -13.91 -7.75
CA GLU A 284 -3.31 -15.09 -7.38
C GLU A 284 -2.63 -16.43 -7.71
N ARG A 285 -1.65 -16.44 -8.64
CA ARG A 285 -0.84 -17.60 -8.97
C ARG A 285 0.39 -17.76 -8.07
N GLY A 286 0.74 -16.72 -7.31
CA GLY A 286 1.92 -16.70 -6.45
C GLY A 286 3.26 -16.69 -7.19
N GLU A 287 3.29 -16.24 -8.43
CA GLU A 287 4.49 -16.26 -9.28
C GLU A 287 5.31 -14.97 -9.18
N LYS A 288 4.63 -13.83 -9.02
CA LYS A 288 5.23 -12.48 -9.07
C LYS A 288 5.14 -11.76 -7.74
N SER A 289 6.22 -11.04 -7.40
CA SER A 289 6.25 -10.07 -6.31
C SER A 289 6.76 -8.73 -6.79
N VAL A 290 6.59 -7.71 -5.97
CA VAL A 290 7.06 -6.36 -6.24
C VAL A 290 7.72 -5.75 -5.02
N PHE A 291 8.66 -4.86 -5.26
CA PHE A 291 9.26 -3.99 -4.27
C PHE A 291 8.34 -2.82 -3.93
N SER A 292 8.43 -2.33 -2.69
CA SER A 292 7.85 -1.05 -2.30
C SER A 292 8.50 0.10 -3.08
N THR A 293 7.70 0.83 -3.85
CA THR A 293 8.21 1.97 -4.64
C THR A 293 8.79 3.07 -3.75
N TRP A 294 8.16 3.29 -2.60
CA TRP A 294 8.61 4.30 -1.65
C TRP A 294 9.96 3.93 -1.06
N SER A 295 10.14 2.71 -0.60
CA SER A 295 11.37 2.24 0.05
C SER A 295 12.54 2.24 -0.95
N ILE A 296 12.34 1.78 -2.17
CA ILE A 296 13.37 1.79 -3.22
C ILE A 296 13.79 3.21 -3.58
N ASN A 297 12.83 4.13 -3.76
CA ASN A 297 13.16 5.52 -4.10
C ASN A 297 13.95 6.22 -2.97
N ASN A 298 13.56 5.99 -1.71
CA ASN A 298 14.27 6.58 -0.57
C ASN A 298 15.64 5.94 -0.36
N PHE A 299 15.75 4.61 -0.49
CA PHE A 299 17.04 3.93 -0.43
C PHE A 299 18.06 4.55 -1.39
N PHE A 300 17.74 4.66 -2.66
CA PHE A 300 18.67 5.25 -3.64
C PHE A 300 18.95 6.74 -3.39
N ASN A 301 17.91 7.50 -2.97
CA ASN A 301 18.08 8.92 -2.69
C ASN A 301 19.01 9.18 -1.49
N GLU A 302 18.94 8.36 -0.45
CA GLU A 302 19.70 8.54 0.77
C GLU A 302 21.09 7.90 0.70
N THR A 303 21.20 6.69 0.15
CA THR A 303 22.46 5.92 0.10
C THR A 303 23.56 6.66 -0.67
N ILE A 304 23.21 7.44 -1.67
CA ILE A 304 24.17 8.27 -2.41
C ILE A 304 24.88 9.27 -1.47
N ASN A 305 24.20 9.72 -0.41
CA ASN A 305 24.73 10.74 0.51
C ASN A 305 25.32 10.15 1.79
N LYS A 306 25.11 8.85 2.09
CA LYS A 306 25.63 8.17 3.30
C LYS A 306 27.01 7.59 3.07
N GLU A 307 27.84 7.53 4.11
CA GLU A 307 29.18 6.93 4.05
C GLU A 307 29.14 5.40 3.96
N GLU A 308 28.18 4.79 4.63
CA GLU A 308 27.97 3.34 4.67
C GLU A 308 26.67 2.93 3.98
N LEU A 309 26.64 1.68 3.48
CA LEU A 309 25.45 1.08 2.89
C LEU A 309 24.52 0.61 4.00
N GLU A 310 23.39 1.30 4.16
CA GLU A 310 22.39 0.98 5.16
C GLU A 310 21.02 0.72 4.51
N PHE A 311 20.27 -0.27 5.05
CA PHE A 311 18.91 -0.60 4.63
C PHE A 311 17.94 -0.13 5.71
N ASP A 312 17.56 1.16 5.64
CA ASP A 312 16.69 1.81 6.61
C ASP A 312 15.21 1.44 6.45
N ASP A 313 14.41 1.88 7.41
CA ASP A 313 12.98 1.63 7.46
C ASP A 313 12.19 2.85 6.99
N TYR A 314 11.83 2.87 5.72
CA TYR A 314 11.10 3.97 5.08
C TYR A 314 9.57 3.86 5.21
N TRP A 315 9.05 2.69 5.61
CA TRP A 315 7.61 2.42 5.64
C TRP A 315 6.84 3.40 6.52
N PHE A 316 7.41 3.79 7.66
CA PHE A 316 6.76 4.69 8.63
C PHE A 316 7.00 6.18 8.39
N GLU A 317 8.09 6.57 7.75
CA GLU A 317 8.55 7.96 7.69
C GLU A 317 7.54 8.96 7.13
N SER A 318 6.49 8.49 6.56
CA SER A 318 5.62 9.31 5.76
C SER A 318 4.14 9.26 6.12
N GLY A 319 3.81 8.96 7.37
CA GLY A 319 2.43 8.82 7.82
C GLY A 319 1.77 7.52 7.30
N GLY A 320 2.59 6.51 7.05
CA GLY A 320 2.16 5.22 6.49
C GLY A 320 1.44 4.30 7.46
N ILE A 321 1.27 4.66 8.75
CA ILE A 321 0.52 3.84 9.69
C ILE A 321 -0.96 3.90 9.29
N PRO A 322 -1.56 2.76 8.90
CA PRO A 322 -2.97 2.74 8.53
C PRO A 322 -3.83 2.99 9.77
N THR A 323 -4.55 4.09 9.79
CA THR A 323 -5.42 4.47 10.91
C THR A 323 -6.38 3.35 11.29
N ILE A 324 -6.91 2.64 10.28
CA ILE A 324 -7.82 1.49 10.49
C ILE A 324 -7.13 0.35 11.26
N LEU A 325 -5.87 0.03 10.95
CA LEU A 325 -5.14 -1.03 11.65
C LEU A 325 -4.84 -0.63 13.09
N VAL A 326 -4.41 0.62 13.31
CA VAL A 326 -4.20 1.16 14.68
C VAL A 326 -5.46 1.05 15.52
N LYS A 327 -6.60 1.48 14.97
CA LYS A 327 -7.89 1.43 15.68
C LYS A 327 -8.34 0.00 15.94
N TYR A 328 -8.11 -0.90 14.99
CA TYR A 328 -8.42 -2.32 15.15
C TYR A 328 -7.57 -2.96 16.25
N LEU A 329 -6.28 -2.66 16.31
CA LEU A 329 -5.35 -3.21 17.29
C LEU A 329 -5.59 -2.73 18.73
N LYS A 330 -6.32 -1.64 18.94
CA LYS A 330 -6.73 -1.21 20.30
C LYS A 330 -7.61 -2.24 21.00
N ASN A 331 -8.36 -3.03 20.23
CA ASN A 331 -9.35 -3.98 20.75
C ASN A 331 -9.03 -5.45 20.40
N HIS A 332 -7.92 -5.70 19.67
CA HIS A 332 -7.56 -7.03 19.20
C HIS A 332 -6.07 -7.29 19.40
N LEU A 333 -5.75 -8.45 19.97
CA LEU A 333 -4.36 -8.89 20.13
C LEU A 333 -3.74 -9.30 18.80
N ILE A 334 -2.50 -8.88 18.57
CA ILE A 334 -1.68 -9.47 17.52
C ILE A 334 -1.19 -10.84 18.00
N ASP A 335 -1.39 -11.87 17.20
CA ASP A 335 -0.70 -13.13 17.40
C ASP A 335 0.78 -12.97 17.00
N PHE A 336 1.66 -12.95 17.99
CA PHE A 336 3.11 -12.82 17.79
C PHE A 336 3.73 -13.98 17.01
N SER A 337 2.98 -15.02 16.69
CA SER A 337 3.41 -16.05 15.74
C SER A 337 3.76 -15.49 14.36
N HIS A 338 3.24 -14.31 14.00
CA HIS A 338 3.59 -13.59 12.78
C HIS A 338 5.08 -13.26 12.69
N PHE A 339 5.74 -13.08 13.83
CA PHE A 339 7.19 -12.79 13.84
C PHE A 339 8.08 -14.04 13.67
N LYS A 340 7.50 -15.23 13.66
CA LYS A 340 8.22 -16.51 13.55
C LYS A 340 8.43 -17.00 12.11
N ASN A 341 8.42 -16.22 11.08
CA ASN A 341 8.43 -16.71 9.68
C ASN A 341 7.34 -17.78 9.40
N LYS A 342 6.30 -17.83 10.21
CA LYS A 342 5.25 -18.80 10.11
C LYS A 342 4.25 -18.37 9.05
N GLN A 343 3.92 -19.28 8.17
CA GLN A 343 2.85 -19.05 7.20
C GLN A 343 1.49 -19.09 7.90
N ILE A 344 0.65 -18.13 7.59
CA ILE A 344 -0.70 -18.00 8.10
C ILE A 344 -1.63 -18.37 6.96
N VAL A 345 -2.48 -19.36 7.17
CA VAL A 345 -3.45 -19.79 6.15
C VAL A 345 -4.82 -19.20 6.46
N VAL A 346 -5.34 -18.44 5.50
CA VAL A 346 -6.70 -17.90 5.53
C VAL A 346 -7.51 -18.56 4.40
N GLN A 347 -8.75 -18.90 4.66
CA GLN A 347 -9.64 -19.44 3.61
C GLN A 347 -9.78 -18.42 2.47
N SER A 348 -9.66 -18.89 1.22
CA SER A 348 -9.70 -18.04 0.02
C SER A 348 -10.94 -17.14 -0.01
N GLU A 349 -12.10 -17.67 0.33
CA GLU A 349 -13.35 -16.91 0.36
C GLU A 349 -13.31 -15.75 1.38
N LYS A 350 -12.78 -15.98 2.58
CA LYS A 350 -12.63 -14.93 3.60
C LYS A 350 -11.61 -13.86 3.17
N PHE A 351 -10.60 -14.27 2.43
CA PHE A 351 -9.56 -13.38 1.94
C PHE A 351 -10.02 -12.53 0.75
N ILE A 352 -10.74 -13.13 -0.18
CA ILE A 352 -11.21 -12.46 -1.41
C ILE A 352 -12.46 -11.63 -1.14
N ASN A 353 -13.42 -12.17 -0.36
CA ASN A 353 -14.69 -11.49 -0.12
C ASN A 353 -14.53 -10.45 0.97
N PRO A 354 -14.83 -9.18 0.68
CA PRO A 354 -14.78 -8.13 1.69
C PRO A 354 -15.78 -8.41 2.81
N THR A 355 -15.40 -8.06 4.03
CA THR A 355 -16.23 -8.19 5.23
C THR A 355 -16.54 -6.82 5.82
N SER A 356 -17.51 -6.74 6.77
CA SER A 356 -17.70 -5.54 7.57
C SER A 356 -16.49 -5.34 8.49
N PHE A 357 -16.23 -4.10 8.90
CA PHE A 357 -15.12 -3.81 9.81
C PHE A 357 -15.17 -4.62 11.09
N GLN A 358 -16.38 -4.77 11.68
CA GLN A 358 -16.59 -5.50 12.94
C GLN A 358 -16.30 -7.01 12.84
N SER A 359 -16.41 -7.58 11.65
CA SER A 359 -16.16 -9.00 11.38
C SER A 359 -14.89 -9.28 10.58
N MET A 360 -14.07 -8.25 10.36
CA MET A 360 -12.85 -8.37 9.57
C MET A 360 -11.80 -9.22 10.30
N ASP A 361 -11.23 -10.19 9.60
CA ASP A 361 -10.11 -10.97 10.11
C ASP A 361 -8.85 -10.10 10.17
N LEU A 362 -8.13 -10.15 11.30
CA LEU A 362 -6.90 -9.35 11.48
C LEU A 362 -5.86 -9.63 10.39
N ASN A 363 -5.68 -10.89 9.98
CA ASN A 363 -4.70 -11.25 8.97
C ASN A 363 -5.08 -10.69 7.59
N VAL A 364 -6.38 -10.66 7.29
CA VAL A 364 -6.91 -10.02 6.07
C VAL A 364 -6.67 -8.52 6.11
N LEU A 365 -6.94 -7.85 7.24
CA LEU A 365 -6.67 -6.43 7.41
C LEU A 365 -5.18 -6.11 7.30
N MET A 366 -4.32 -6.93 7.93
CA MET A 366 -2.87 -6.79 7.82
C MET A 366 -2.37 -6.98 6.38
N ALA A 367 -2.98 -7.89 5.60
CA ALA A 367 -2.65 -8.06 4.19
C ALA A 367 -3.12 -6.86 3.34
N GLN A 368 -4.31 -6.33 3.58
CA GLN A 368 -4.81 -5.15 2.87
C GLN A 368 -3.98 -3.90 3.18
N THR A 369 -3.49 -3.78 4.41
CA THR A 369 -2.67 -2.65 4.86
C THR A 369 -1.17 -2.83 4.60
N GLY A 370 -0.75 -3.98 4.06
CA GLY A 370 0.60 -4.25 3.56
C GLY A 370 1.57 -4.86 4.56
N TYR A 371 1.14 -5.20 5.78
CA TYR A 371 2.01 -5.86 6.77
C TYR A 371 2.15 -7.36 6.55
N LEU A 372 1.15 -7.98 5.94
CA LEU A 372 1.22 -9.33 5.41
C LEU A 372 1.06 -9.31 3.90
N SER A 373 1.52 -10.35 3.25
CA SER A 373 1.37 -10.53 1.81
C SER A 373 1.12 -12.00 1.48
N LEU A 374 0.52 -12.27 0.31
CA LEU A 374 0.51 -13.61 -0.25
C LEU A 374 1.95 -14.10 -0.39
N THR A 375 2.18 -15.35 0.02
CA THR A 375 3.49 -15.99 -0.07
C THR A 375 3.70 -16.55 -1.48
N LYS A 376 4.82 -16.21 -2.11
CA LYS A 376 5.18 -16.77 -3.43
C LYS A 376 5.22 -18.29 -3.39
N GLY A 377 4.83 -18.91 -4.49
CA GLY A 377 4.76 -20.36 -4.64
C GLY A 377 3.42 -20.99 -4.22
N TYR A 378 2.49 -20.21 -3.65
CA TYR A 378 1.16 -20.67 -3.25
C TYR A 378 0.08 -20.00 -4.09
N LYS A 379 -0.87 -20.80 -4.59
CA LYS A 379 -2.01 -20.28 -5.38
C LYS A 379 -3.15 -19.89 -4.46
N LEU A 380 -3.66 -18.69 -4.64
CA LEU A 380 -4.74 -18.12 -3.82
C LEU A 380 -6.00 -19.01 -3.80
N LYS A 381 -6.31 -19.70 -4.89
CA LYS A 381 -7.45 -20.63 -4.98
C LYS A 381 -7.39 -21.80 -3.98
N ASP A 382 -6.18 -22.19 -3.56
CA ASP A 382 -5.94 -23.32 -2.65
C ASP A 382 -5.90 -22.86 -1.17
N GLY A 383 -6.08 -21.55 -0.91
CA GLY A 383 -6.00 -20.87 0.36
C GLY A 383 -5.03 -19.70 0.30
N ALA A 384 -5.36 -18.61 0.96
CA ALA A 384 -4.44 -17.48 1.07
C ALA A 384 -3.36 -17.82 2.11
N VAL A 385 -2.17 -18.17 1.64
CA VAL A 385 -0.98 -18.36 2.49
C VAL A 385 -0.29 -17.03 2.64
N LEU A 386 -0.31 -16.47 3.84
CA LEU A 386 0.23 -15.15 4.17
C LEU A 386 1.52 -15.25 4.96
N SER A 387 2.41 -14.30 4.74
CA SER A 387 3.64 -14.13 5.53
C SER A 387 4.03 -12.64 5.59
N ILE A 388 4.91 -12.28 6.52
CA ILE A 388 5.57 -10.97 6.50
C ILE A 388 6.56 -10.98 5.34
N PRO A 389 6.42 -10.08 4.36
CA PRO A 389 7.16 -10.20 3.10
C PRO A 389 8.66 -9.92 3.21
N ASN A 390 9.07 -9.00 4.09
CA ASN A 390 10.46 -8.55 4.16
C ASN A 390 10.84 -7.99 5.53
N ASN A 391 12.13 -7.64 5.70
CA ASN A 391 12.66 -7.16 6.97
C ASN A 391 12.10 -5.79 7.37
N GLU A 392 11.91 -4.86 6.42
CA GLU A 392 11.33 -3.55 6.70
C GLU A 392 9.93 -3.70 7.32
N LEU A 393 9.06 -4.50 6.70
CA LEU A 393 7.70 -4.71 7.20
C LEU A 393 7.66 -5.50 8.50
N ARG A 394 8.65 -6.38 8.74
CA ARG A 394 8.80 -7.04 10.03
C ARG A 394 9.09 -6.04 11.15
N ARG A 395 10.05 -5.13 10.93
CA ARG A 395 10.40 -4.07 11.89
C ARG A 395 9.25 -3.08 12.05
N ALA A 396 8.58 -2.74 10.94
CA ALA A 396 7.42 -1.87 10.93
C ALA A 396 6.25 -2.42 11.77
N LEU A 397 5.92 -3.70 11.62
CA LEU A 397 4.88 -4.35 12.40
C LEU A 397 5.24 -4.40 13.90
N ALA A 398 6.48 -4.71 14.22
CA ALA A 398 6.96 -4.70 15.59
C ALA A 398 6.86 -3.29 16.23
N SER A 399 7.30 -2.26 15.49
CA SER A 399 7.21 -0.87 15.96
C SER A 399 5.75 -0.42 16.15
N LEU A 400 4.87 -0.78 15.22
CA LEU A 400 3.43 -0.52 15.33
C LEU A 400 2.84 -1.14 16.61
N THR A 401 3.17 -2.40 16.87
CA THR A 401 2.69 -3.12 18.06
C THR A 401 3.19 -2.46 19.34
N VAL A 402 4.48 -2.14 19.42
CA VAL A 402 5.06 -1.47 20.59
C VAL A 402 4.42 -0.11 20.84
N THR A 403 4.26 0.70 19.80
CA THR A 403 3.72 2.06 19.94
C THR A 403 2.24 2.07 20.35
N ASN A 404 1.44 1.14 19.81
CA ASN A 404 -0.01 1.13 20.09
C ASN A 404 -0.38 0.33 21.34
N VAL A 405 0.37 -0.72 21.66
CA VAL A 405 0.07 -1.57 22.81
C VAL A 405 0.68 -1.03 24.09
N PHE A 406 1.86 -0.43 23.98
CA PHE A 406 2.63 0.03 25.14
C PHE A 406 2.62 1.57 25.31
N GLU A 407 1.83 2.32 24.52
CA GLU A 407 1.66 3.78 24.60
C GLU A 407 2.93 4.48 25.09
N ASN A 408 3.75 5.09 24.45
CA ASN A 408 4.90 5.93 24.84
C ASN A 408 5.81 5.43 26.01
N TYR A 409 5.51 4.28 26.63
CA TYR A 409 6.30 3.76 27.77
C TYR A 409 7.75 3.41 27.38
N PHE A 410 8.01 3.17 26.10
CA PHE A 410 9.32 2.67 25.64
C PHE A 410 10.08 3.62 24.69
N THR A 411 9.57 4.79 24.39
CA THR A 411 10.20 5.69 23.39
C THR A 411 11.63 6.13 23.77
N ASN A 412 11.89 6.28 25.05
CA ASN A 412 13.22 6.67 25.52
C ASN A 412 14.19 5.49 25.74
N GLU A 413 13.66 4.27 25.82
CA GLU A 413 14.45 3.05 26.11
C GLU A 413 15.03 2.42 24.83
N LYS A 414 14.44 2.69 23.66
CA LYS A 414 14.86 2.09 22.40
C LYS A 414 16.24 2.53 21.92
N VAL A 415 16.61 3.77 22.20
CA VAL A 415 17.77 4.45 21.58
C VAL A 415 19.12 3.85 21.97
N ASN A 416 19.21 3.11 23.08
CA ASN A 416 20.48 2.56 23.57
C ASN A 416 20.45 1.06 23.93
N ILE A 417 19.33 0.38 23.66
CA ILE A 417 19.15 -0.99 24.13
C ILE A 417 20.14 -1.97 23.48
N GLU A 418 20.47 -1.81 22.20
CA GLU A 418 21.42 -2.69 21.51
C GLU A 418 22.84 -2.59 22.12
N LYS A 419 23.32 -1.36 22.35
CA LYS A 419 24.60 -1.11 22.99
C LYS A 419 24.63 -1.62 24.45
N TYR A 420 23.49 -1.56 25.12
CA TYR A 420 23.34 -2.10 26.46
C TYR A 420 23.40 -3.63 26.44
N LEU A 421 22.62 -4.28 25.56
CA LEU A 421 22.58 -5.73 25.44
C LEU A 421 23.95 -6.33 25.07
N ALA A 422 24.72 -5.66 24.21
CA ALA A 422 26.04 -6.11 23.80
C ALA A 422 27.09 -6.19 24.96
N LYS A 423 26.85 -5.44 26.06
CA LYS A 423 27.75 -5.32 27.20
C LYS A 423 27.20 -5.86 28.52
N ALA A 424 25.89 -6.15 28.55
CA ALA A 424 25.18 -6.50 29.76
C ALA A 424 25.53 -7.93 30.24
N SER A 425 25.67 -8.10 31.54
CA SER A 425 25.68 -9.44 32.15
C SER A 425 24.27 -10.05 32.12
N VAL A 426 24.12 -11.35 32.26
CA VAL A 426 22.82 -12.03 32.37
C VAL A 426 21.93 -11.40 33.45
N LYS A 427 22.52 -11.02 34.58
CA LYS A 427 21.82 -10.35 35.67
C LYS A 427 21.27 -8.97 35.26
N ASP A 428 22.05 -8.21 34.51
CA ASP A 428 21.68 -6.90 34.03
C ASP A 428 20.53 -7.02 32.97
N LEU A 429 20.60 -8.04 32.11
CA LEU A 429 19.54 -8.35 31.15
C LEU A 429 18.21 -8.66 31.85
N VAL A 430 18.25 -9.55 32.87
CA VAL A 430 17.05 -9.90 33.65
C VAL A 430 16.50 -8.67 34.35
N ASN A 431 17.35 -7.83 34.96
CA ASN A 431 16.92 -6.60 35.61
C ASN A 431 16.29 -5.64 34.60
N LYS A 432 16.87 -5.49 33.41
CA LYS A 432 16.32 -4.61 32.36
C LYS A 432 14.98 -5.10 31.83
N PHE A 433 14.83 -6.39 31.61
CA PHE A 433 13.54 -6.95 31.20
C PHE A 433 12.48 -6.81 32.29
N ASN A 434 12.84 -7.01 33.57
CA ASN A 434 11.92 -6.75 34.67
C ASN A 434 11.52 -5.29 34.79
N GLU A 435 12.42 -4.35 34.53
CA GLU A 435 12.11 -2.92 34.47
C GLU A 435 11.10 -2.62 33.34
N ILE A 436 11.31 -3.20 32.15
CA ILE A 436 10.42 -3.06 31.00
C ILE A 436 9.03 -3.63 31.33
N LEU A 437 8.96 -4.85 31.85
CA LEU A 437 7.73 -5.49 32.24
C LEU A 437 7.00 -4.73 33.36
N GLY A 438 7.73 -4.14 34.30
CA GLY A 438 7.18 -3.34 35.40
C GLY A 438 6.55 -2.02 34.97
N LYS A 439 6.88 -1.52 33.77
CA LYS A 439 6.30 -0.30 33.20
C LYS A 439 4.96 -0.53 32.51
N ILE A 440 4.57 -1.77 32.27
CA ILE A 440 3.32 -2.11 31.59
C ILE A 440 2.15 -2.11 32.59
N PRO A 441 1.09 -1.34 32.36
CA PRO A 441 -0.06 -1.29 33.27
C PRO A 441 -0.76 -2.65 33.34
N ARG A 442 -0.90 -3.19 34.56
CA ARG A 442 -1.58 -4.47 34.81
C ARG A 442 -3.11 -4.40 34.59
N LYS A 443 -3.66 -3.20 34.38
CA LYS A 443 -5.12 -2.98 34.24
C LYS A 443 -5.66 -3.29 32.85
N ASP A 444 -4.82 -3.28 31.85
CA ASP A 444 -5.23 -3.60 30.50
C ASP A 444 -5.10 -5.11 30.33
N ALA A 445 -6.23 -5.80 30.46
CA ALA A 445 -6.40 -7.26 30.47
C ALA A 445 -5.90 -8.00 29.20
N VAL A 446 -5.13 -7.32 28.36
CA VAL A 446 -4.62 -7.79 27.07
C VAL A 446 -3.39 -8.70 27.24
N TYR A 447 -2.60 -8.52 28.33
CA TYR A 447 -1.43 -9.35 28.62
C TYR A 447 -1.55 -9.99 30.01
N ASN A 448 -1.59 -11.31 30.03
CA ASN A 448 -1.44 -12.06 31.26
C ASN A 448 0.05 -12.21 31.57
N PHE A 449 0.52 -11.53 32.62
CA PHE A 449 1.91 -11.63 33.08
C PHE A 449 2.20 -12.90 33.88
N ASP A 450 1.18 -13.70 34.12
CA ASP A 450 1.28 -14.92 34.94
C ASP A 450 1.69 -16.15 34.12
N ASP A 451 1.81 -16.00 32.79
CA ASP A 451 2.27 -17.07 31.91
C ASP A 451 3.57 -16.69 31.15
N GLU A 452 4.41 -17.68 30.98
CA GLU A 452 5.70 -17.58 30.31
C GLU A 452 5.58 -17.13 28.84
N TYR A 453 4.52 -17.54 28.17
CA TYR A 453 4.28 -17.22 26.77
C TYR A 453 4.05 -15.72 26.58
N SER A 454 3.23 -15.11 27.45
CA SER A 454 2.94 -13.67 27.42
C SER A 454 4.19 -12.84 27.73
N VAL A 455 5.00 -13.25 28.71
CA VAL A 455 6.27 -12.57 29.04
C VAL A 455 7.24 -12.63 27.87
N LYS A 456 7.42 -13.79 27.25
CA LYS A 456 8.25 -13.96 26.04
C LYS A 456 7.77 -13.08 24.90
N ASN A 457 6.44 -13.00 24.70
CA ASN A 457 5.82 -12.14 23.68
C ASN A 457 6.18 -10.68 23.86
N ILE A 458 6.03 -10.18 25.07
CA ILE A 458 6.32 -8.78 25.41
C ILE A 458 7.80 -8.46 25.15
N ILE A 459 8.71 -9.29 25.65
CA ILE A 459 10.16 -9.09 25.48
C ILE A 459 10.52 -9.13 23.98
N GLN A 460 10.03 -10.12 23.24
CA GLN A 460 10.26 -10.21 21.79
C GLN A 460 9.74 -8.98 21.05
N THR A 461 8.53 -8.53 21.36
CA THR A 461 7.93 -7.35 20.73
C THR A 461 8.74 -6.11 21.01
N PHE A 462 9.19 -5.95 22.26
CA PHE A 462 10.05 -4.82 22.64
C PHE A 462 11.37 -4.81 21.84
N LEU A 463 12.07 -5.96 21.78
CA LEU A 463 13.33 -6.09 21.05
C LEU A 463 13.17 -5.82 19.55
N LEU A 464 12.14 -6.39 18.93
CA LEU A 464 11.84 -6.15 17.52
C LEU A 464 11.49 -4.68 17.27
N GLY A 465 10.71 -4.05 18.16
CA GLY A 465 10.41 -2.63 18.10
C GLY A 465 11.62 -1.72 18.33
N ALA A 466 12.66 -2.22 18.95
CA ALA A 466 13.97 -1.59 19.09
C ALA A 466 14.94 -1.92 17.94
N ASN A 467 14.45 -2.54 16.88
CA ASN A 467 15.20 -2.98 15.70
C ASN A 467 16.24 -4.05 15.98
N ILE A 468 16.02 -4.88 17.01
CA ILE A 468 16.89 -5.99 17.39
C ILE A 468 16.23 -7.29 16.93
N CYS A 469 16.94 -8.06 16.10
CA CYS A 469 16.46 -9.37 15.66
C CYS A 469 16.43 -10.35 16.85
N CYS A 470 15.29 -11.01 17.02
CA CYS A 470 15.16 -12.06 18.01
C CYS A 470 14.24 -13.18 17.52
N TYR A 471 14.61 -14.40 17.87
CA TYR A 471 13.94 -15.62 17.46
C TYR A 471 13.53 -16.42 18.67
N ARG A 472 12.41 -17.14 18.58
CA ARG A 472 11.94 -18.02 19.65
C ARG A 472 12.15 -19.46 19.30
N GLU A 473 12.43 -20.25 20.34
CA GLU A 473 12.38 -21.70 20.25
C GLU A 473 13.16 -22.25 19.05
N VAL A 474 14.35 -21.69 18.82
CA VAL A 474 15.25 -22.17 17.78
C VAL A 474 15.82 -23.52 18.20
N TYR A 475 15.73 -24.55 17.35
CA TYR A 475 16.37 -25.82 17.62
C TYR A 475 17.84 -25.72 17.25
N GLU A 476 18.70 -25.82 18.25
CA GLU A 476 20.13 -25.88 18.06
C GLU A 476 20.69 -27.25 18.54
N SER A 477 21.90 -27.56 18.15
CA SER A 477 22.57 -28.82 18.51
C SER A 477 22.74 -29.04 20.03
N ILE A 478 22.68 -28.00 20.84
CA ILE A 478 22.91 -27.99 22.29
C ILE A 478 21.60 -27.83 23.08
N GLY A 479 20.49 -27.48 22.42
CA GLY A 479 19.20 -27.28 23.10
C GLY A 479 18.20 -26.48 22.30
N ARG A 480 17.12 -26.10 22.98
CA ARG A 480 16.04 -25.25 22.44
C ARG A 480 15.93 -23.99 23.30
N PRO A 481 16.72 -22.93 23.03
CA PRO A 481 16.59 -21.69 23.78
C PRO A 481 15.21 -21.05 23.57
N ASP A 482 14.66 -20.47 24.61
CA ASP A 482 13.36 -19.80 24.60
C ASP A 482 13.37 -18.52 23.76
N LEU A 483 14.47 -17.79 23.78
CA LEU A 483 14.68 -16.56 23.03
C LEU A 483 16.15 -16.43 22.65
N VAL A 484 16.41 -16.24 21.37
CA VAL A 484 17.73 -15.92 20.81
C VAL A 484 17.72 -14.48 20.36
N ILE A 485 18.66 -13.68 20.83
CA ILE A 485 18.82 -12.27 20.48
C ILE A 485 20.05 -12.14 19.59
N GLU A 486 19.85 -11.64 18.38
CA GLU A 486 20.92 -11.39 17.42
C GLU A 486 21.30 -9.90 17.47
N LEU A 487 22.52 -9.61 17.87
CA LEU A 487 23.06 -8.25 17.91
C LEU A 487 23.90 -8.01 16.66
N LYS A 488 23.76 -6.83 16.07
CA LYS A 488 24.64 -6.38 14.99
C LYS A 488 26.03 -6.11 15.60
N ASN A 489 27.05 -6.75 15.10
CA ASN A 489 28.44 -6.50 15.49
C ASN A 489 28.94 -5.19 14.89
#